data_bd0be98d7c2ff23785f79b1a8d53bb72
#
_entry.id   bd0be98d7c2ff23785f79b1a8d53bb72
#
_cell.length_a   1.000
_cell.length_b   1.000
_cell.length_c   1.000
_cell.angle_alpha   90.00
_cell.angle_beta   90.00
_cell.angle_gamma   90.00
#
_symmetry.space_group_name_H-M   'P 1'
#
loop_
_entity.id
_entity.type
_entity.pdbx_description
1 polymer ?
#
loop_
_entity_poly.entity_id
_entity_poly.type
_entity_poly.pdbx_seq_one_letter_code
_entity_poly.pdbx_strand_id
1 'polypeptide(L)'
;MEASNFEKQISFIKEIDKLKYIQRKTSLFNSTRNENDAEHSWHLAMMALVMSEQSNEKVDLLKVIKMLLIHDIVEIDAGDTFLFDTKKDHNNTEEELKAAKRIFGLLPEDQAKELIAIWEEFEAAETAEAKFAKAVDRLAPMMQNDSNDGGTWKEFNVPYQTVIEKKEKIKEGSEAAWGYGKGLIDKFYQK
;
A
#
# COMPACT_ATOMS: atom_id res chain seq x y z
N MET A 1 -18.76 -30.01 13.51
CA MET A 1 -19.66 -29.09 12.81
C MET A 1 -18.78 -28.10 12.07
N GLU A 2 -19.06 -27.84 10.81
CA GLU A 2 -18.39 -26.76 10.08
C GLU A 2 -18.81 -25.42 10.65
N ALA A 3 -17.86 -24.46 10.71
CA ALA A 3 -18.14 -23.11 11.15
C ALA A 3 -19.12 -22.42 10.19
N SER A 4 -20.08 -21.70 10.75
CA SER A 4 -21.02 -20.89 9.96
C SER A 4 -20.29 -19.77 9.20
N ASN A 5 -20.89 -19.22 8.14
CA ASN A 5 -20.32 -18.08 7.43
C ASN A 5 -20.05 -16.90 8.35
N PHE A 6 -20.93 -16.64 9.31
CA PHE A 6 -20.73 -15.58 10.30
C PHE A 6 -19.51 -15.83 11.20
N GLU A 7 -19.31 -17.07 11.69
CA GLU A 7 -18.15 -17.41 12.51
C GLU A 7 -16.84 -17.28 11.71
N LYS A 8 -16.84 -17.65 10.43
CA LYS A 8 -15.72 -17.43 9.51
C LYS A 8 -15.39 -15.95 9.35
N GLN A 9 -16.41 -15.11 9.11
CA GLN A 9 -16.26 -13.66 9.01
C GLN A 9 -15.72 -13.03 10.29
N ILE A 10 -16.20 -13.44 11.46
CA ILE A 10 -15.67 -12.98 12.76
C ILE A 10 -14.21 -13.41 12.95
N SER A 11 -13.85 -14.61 12.50
CA SER A 11 -12.45 -15.09 12.57
C SER A 11 -11.52 -14.22 11.72
N PHE A 12 -11.95 -13.88 10.50
CA PHE A 12 -11.20 -12.95 9.64
C PHE A 12 -11.08 -11.55 10.27
N ILE A 13 -12.19 -10.98 10.79
CA ILE A 13 -12.17 -9.65 11.43
C ILE A 13 -11.20 -9.61 12.62
N LYS A 14 -11.12 -10.68 13.41
CA LYS A 14 -10.16 -10.79 14.51
C LYS A 14 -8.72 -10.93 14.01
N GLU A 15 -8.51 -11.63 12.90
CA GLU A 15 -7.17 -11.82 12.34
C GLU A 15 -6.60 -10.52 11.81
N ILE A 16 -7.39 -9.73 11.07
CA ILE A 16 -6.91 -8.46 10.49
C ILE A 16 -6.64 -7.36 11.54
N ASP A 17 -7.08 -7.53 12.80
CA ASP A 17 -6.70 -6.64 13.89
C ASP A 17 -5.19 -6.59 14.09
N LYS A 18 -4.49 -7.67 13.73
CA LYS A 18 -3.02 -7.76 13.81
C LYS A 18 -2.30 -6.76 12.91
N LEU A 19 -2.94 -6.27 11.86
CA LEU A 19 -2.36 -5.25 10.96
C LEU A 19 -1.96 -3.97 11.71
N LYS A 20 -2.62 -3.67 12.82
CA LYS A 20 -2.31 -2.54 13.71
C LYS A 20 -0.94 -2.65 14.40
N TYR A 21 -0.34 -3.83 14.43
CA TYR A 21 0.95 -4.09 15.04
C TYR A 21 2.10 -4.13 14.04
N ILE A 22 1.81 -4.14 12.74
CA ILE A 22 2.83 -4.08 11.69
C ILE A 22 3.25 -2.63 11.50
N GLN A 23 4.54 -2.36 11.72
CA GLN A 23 5.09 -1.00 11.72
C GLN A 23 5.87 -0.74 10.44
N ARG A 24 5.49 0.30 9.72
CA ARG A 24 6.21 0.81 8.56
C ARG A 24 7.47 1.58 8.99
N LYS A 25 8.39 1.80 8.07
CA LYS A 25 9.56 2.66 8.32
C LYS A 25 9.22 4.15 8.19
N THR A 26 8.15 4.49 7.52
CA THR A 26 7.71 5.88 7.33
C THR A 26 7.02 6.40 8.59
N SER A 27 7.35 7.63 8.99
CA SER A 27 6.68 8.28 10.12
C SER A 27 5.42 9.01 9.66
N LEU A 28 4.46 9.18 10.57
CA LEU A 28 3.29 10.02 10.36
C LEU A 28 3.70 11.47 10.03
N PHE A 29 2.79 12.25 9.46
CA PHE A 29 3.04 13.66 9.15
C PHE A 29 3.46 14.44 10.39
N ASN A 30 4.58 15.18 10.28
CA ASN A 30 5.16 16.02 11.36
C ASN A 30 5.31 15.24 12.69
N SER A 31 5.75 14.00 12.64
CA SER A 31 5.84 13.10 13.79
C SER A 31 7.10 12.23 13.74
N THR A 32 7.54 11.80 14.93
CA THR A 32 8.59 10.78 15.07
C THR A 32 8.01 9.37 15.24
N ARG A 33 6.68 9.24 15.33
CA ARG A 33 6.02 7.93 15.42
C ARG A 33 5.84 7.33 14.03
N ASN A 34 6.26 6.09 13.88
CA ASN A 34 6.02 5.34 12.66
C ASN A 34 4.52 5.07 12.46
N GLU A 35 4.12 5.05 11.19
CA GLU A 35 2.79 4.60 10.76
C GLU A 35 2.69 3.09 10.90
N ASN A 36 1.50 2.55 11.22
CA ASN A 36 1.21 1.14 11.04
C ASN A 36 0.36 0.91 9.78
N ASP A 37 0.30 -0.34 9.29
CA ASP A 37 -0.35 -0.66 8.01
C ASP A 37 -1.86 -0.42 8.03
N ALA A 38 -2.52 -0.54 9.19
CA ALA A 38 -3.95 -0.23 9.28
C ALA A 38 -4.21 1.28 9.13
N GLU A 39 -3.35 2.13 9.71
CA GLU A 39 -3.40 3.60 9.54
C GLU A 39 -3.11 3.97 8.09
N HIS A 40 -2.10 3.33 7.48
CA HIS A 40 -1.73 3.49 6.09
C HIS A 40 -2.91 3.16 5.16
N SER A 41 -3.45 1.96 5.24
CA SER A 41 -4.56 1.50 4.40
C SER A 41 -5.78 2.41 4.51
N TRP A 42 -6.15 2.86 5.74
CA TRP A 42 -7.23 3.83 5.93
C TRP A 42 -6.91 5.17 5.25
N HIS A 43 -5.69 5.69 5.42
CA HIS A 43 -5.29 6.97 4.83
C HIS A 43 -5.29 6.91 3.30
N LEU A 44 -4.79 5.81 2.72
CA LEU A 44 -4.82 5.59 1.27
C LEU A 44 -6.26 5.53 0.72
N ALA A 45 -7.17 4.85 1.41
CA ALA A 45 -8.58 4.79 1.01
C ALA A 45 -9.21 6.21 0.99
N MET A 46 -8.88 7.05 1.98
CA MET A 46 -9.31 8.46 2.00
C MET A 46 -8.65 9.28 0.88
N MET A 47 -7.37 9.08 0.61
CA MET A 47 -6.69 9.74 -0.52
C MET A 47 -7.35 9.37 -1.85
N ALA A 48 -7.62 8.08 -2.10
CA ALA A 48 -8.28 7.63 -3.32
C ALA A 48 -9.69 8.23 -3.47
N LEU A 49 -10.46 8.29 -2.39
CA LEU A 49 -11.80 8.90 -2.37
C LEU A 49 -11.77 10.37 -2.82
N VAL A 50 -10.77 11.13 -2.34
CA VAL A 50 -10.64 12.57 -2.63
C VAL A 50 -9.97 12.82 -3.98
N MET A 51 -9.04 11.94 -4.40
CA MET A 51 -8.19 12.13 -5.58
C MET A 51 -8.64 11.33 -6.79
N SER A 52 -9.79 10.66 -6.77
CA SER A 52 -10.23 9.77 -7.87
C SER A 52 -10.30 10.44 -9.23
N GLU A 53 -10.61 11.74 -9.28
CA GLU A 53 -10.60 12.54 -10.51
C GLU A 53 -9.19 12.78 -11.09
N GLN A 54 -8.14 12.50 -10.33
CA GLN A 54 -6.73 12.62 -10.75
C GLN A 54 -6.18 11.31 -11.34
N SER A 55 -6.99 10.26 -11.43
CA SER A 55 -6.62 9.06 -12.18
C SER A 55 -6.49 9.36 -13.67
N ASN A 56 -5.50 8.76 -14.35
CA ASN A 56 -5.30 8.91 -15.78
C ASN A 56 -6.48 8.37 -16.59
N GLU A 57 -7.15 7.35 -16.08
CA GLU A 57 -8.30 6.69 -16.69
C GLU A 57 -9.48 6.68 -15.73
N LYS A 58 -10.69 6.48 -16.24
CA LYS A 58 -11.86 6.30 -15.40
C LYS A 58 -11.75 4.98 -14.63
N VAL A 59 -11.91 5.03 -13.30
CA VAL A 59 -11.80 3.88 -12.40
C VAL A 59 -13.10 3.58 -11.65
N ASP A 60 -13.31 2.33 -11.28
CA ASP A 60 -14.27 1.95 -10.25
C ASP A 60 -13.69 2.28 -8.87
N LEU A 61 -14.12 3.40 -8.30
CA LEU A 61 -13.62 3.87 -7.01
C LEU A 61 -13.83 2.87 -5.88
N LEU A 62 -14.95 2.12 -5.86
CA LEU A 62 -15.18 1.12 -4.83
C LEU A 62 -14.14 -0.01 -4.91
N LYS A 63 -13.77 -0.42 -6.13
CA LYS A 63 -12.73 -1.42 -6.35
C LYS A 63 -11.35 -0.92 -5.90
N VAL A 64 -11.00 0.34 -6.24
CA VAL A 64 -9.77 0.98 -5.75
C VAL A 64 -9.70 1.01 -4.23
N ILE A 65 -10.79 1.42 -3.56
CA ILE A 65 -10.87 1.44 -2.09
C ILE A 65 -10.70 0.02 -1.51
N LYS A 66 -11.34 -1.00 -2.10
CA LYS A 66 -11.13 -2.39 -1.68
C LYS A 66 -9.67 -2.79 -1.80
N MET A 67 -9.02 -2.51 -2.93
CA MET A 67 -7.58 -2.78 -3.13
C MET A 67 -6.74 -2.16 -2.02
N LEU A 68 -6.91 -0.87 -1.76
CA LEU A 68 -6.13 -0.13 -0.76
C LEU A 68 -6.38 -0.57 0.68
N LEU A 69 -7.57 -1.08 0.99
CA LEU A 69 -7.87 -1.59 2.33
C LEU A 69 -7.29 -2.99 2.59
N ILE A 70 -7.00 -3.76 1.53
CA ILE A 70 -6.59 -5.16 1.71
C ILE A 70 -5.16 -5.46 1.26
N HIS A 71 -4.47 -4.54 0.56
CA HIS A 71 -3.17 -4.82 -0.07
C HIS A 71 -2.10 -5.26 0.92
N ASP A 72 -2.00 -4.60 2.09
CA ASP A 72 -1.01 -4.88 3.13
C ASP A 72 -1.47 -5.96 4.14
N ILE A 73 -2.70 -6.53 4.02
CA ILE A 73 -3.16 -7.58 4.96
C ILE A 73 -2.22 -8.79 4.97
N VAL A 74 -1.58 -9.09 3.86
CA VAL A 74 -0.59 -10.18 3.74
C VAL A 74 0.64 -9.96 4.62
N GLU A 75 0.96 -8.74 4.98
CA GLU A 75 2.09 -8.39 5.82
C GLU A 75 1.93 -8.85 7.29
N ILE A 76 0.72 -9.24 7.69
CA ILE A 76 0.50 -9.92 8.98
C ILE A 76 1.40 -11.16 9.13
N ASP A 77 1.64 -11.89 8.04
CA ASP A 77 2.50 -13.07 8.02
C ASP A 77 3.88 -12.78 7.40
N ALA A 78 3.94 -11.97 6.33
CA ALA A 78 5.16 -11.68 5.59
C ALA A 78 6.01 -10.58 6.25
N GLY A 79 5.37 -9.66 6.98
CA GLY A 79 5.97 -8.45 7.55
C GLY A 79 6.22 -7.36 6.51
N ASP A 80 6.17 -6.10 6.94
CA ASP A 80 6.46 -4.93 6.07
C ASP A 80 7.88 -5.00 5.52
N THR A 81 8.00 -4.76 4.22
CA THR A 81 9.29 -4.72 3.52
C THR A 81 9.56 -3.31 3.03
N PHE A 82 10.55 -2.66 3.65
CA PHE A 82 10.93 -1.29 3.27
C PHE A 82 11.44 -1.23 1.83
N LEU A 83 10.82 -0.38 1.01
CA LEU A 83 11.06 -0.28 -0.45
C LEU A 83 12.54 -0.07 -0.84
N PHE A 84 13.32 0.59 0.01
CA PHE A 84 14.73 0.90 -0.23
C PHE A 84 15.68 -0.06 0.51
N ASP A 85 15.19 -1.14 1.12
CA ASP A 85 16.04 -2.18 1.71
C ASP A 85 16.64 -3.05 0.60
N THR A 86 17.95 -2.88 0.37
CA THR A 86 18.69 -3.63 -0.65
C THR A 86 19.04 -5.06 -0.23
N LYS A 87 18.77 -5.43 1.02
CA LYS A 87 19.10 -6.75 1.58
C LYS A 87 17.93 -7.72 1.53
N LYS A 88 16.71 -7.21 1.36
CA LYS A 88 15.51 -8.03 1.22
C LYS A 88 15.17 -8.25 -0.25
N ASP A 89 14.72 -9.45 -0.56
CA ASP A 89 14.14 -9.75 -1.87
C ASP A 89 12.73 -9.16 -1.91
N HIS A 90 12.55 -8.14 -2.75
CA HIS A 90 11.24 -7.50 -3.00
C HIS A 90 10.35 -8.35 -3.93
N ASN A 91 10.81 -9.53 -4.37
CA ASN A 91 10.06 -10.46 -5.20
C ASN A 91 9.47 -11.62 -4.37
N ASN A 92 9.18 -11.40 -3.08
CA ASN A 92 8.72 -12.44 -2.15
C ASN A 92 7.25 -12.88 -2.39
N THR A 93 6.86 -12.90 -3.66
CA THR A 93 5.50 -13.19 -4.16
C THR A 93 4.94 -14.53 -3.66
N GLU A 94 5.80 -15.54 -3.41
CA GLU A 94 5.33 -16.84 -2.89
C GLU A 94 4.89 -16.78 -1.43
N GLU A 95 5.61 -16.04 -0.58
CA GLU A 95 5.26 -15.90 0.84
C GLU A 95 4.00 -15.04 1.00
N GLU A 96 3.91 -13.94 0.25
CA GLU A 96 2.73 -13.09 0.22
C GLU A 96 1.49 -13.84 -0.31
N LEU A 97 1.65 -14.66 -1.35
CA LEU A 97 0.55 -15.49 -1.85
C LEU A 97 0.10 -16.56 -0.83
N LYS A 98 1.03 -17.14 -0.06
CA LYS A 98 0.70 -18.05 1.04
C LYS A 98 -0.06 -17.31 2.14
N ALA A 99 0.38 -16.12 2.50
CA ALA A 99 -0.29 -15.25 3.47
C ALA A 99 -1.70 -14.89 3.01
N ALA A 100 -1.87 -14.45 1.76
CA ALA A 100 -3.17 -14.15 1.17
C ALA A 100 -4.13 -15.35 1.26
N LYS A 101 -3.68 -16.53 0.81
CA LYS A 101 -4.49 -17.76 0.88
C LYS A 101 -4.86 -18.15 2.31
N ARG A 102 -3.94 -18.00 3.27
CA ARG A 102 -4.21 -18.28 4.68
C ARG A 102 -5.22 -17.30 5.27
N ILE A 103 -4.98 -16.01 5.11
CA ILE A 103 -5.75 -14.96 5.81
C ILE A 103 -7.14 -14.79 5.16
N PHE A 104 -7.20 -14.60 3.83
CA PHE A 104 -8.48 -14.51 3.14
C PHE A 104 -9.26 -15.82 3.18
N GLY A 105 -8.57 -16.99 3.27
CA GLY A 105 -9.19 -18.30 3.44
C GLY A 105 -9.93 -18.51 4.77
N LEU A 106 -9.84 -17.58 5.72
CA LEU A 106 -10.68 -17.56 6.93
C LEU A 106 -12.13 -17.21 6.61
N LEU A 107 -12.38 -16.52 5.48
CA LEU A 107 -13.69 -16.10 5.04
C LEU A 107 -14.50 -17.25 4.42
N PRO A 108 -15.81 -17.07 4.23
CA PRO A 108 -16.59 -17.91 3.33
C PRO A 108 -15.96 -17.95 1.92
N GLU A 109 -16.08 -19.07 1.23
CA GLU A 109 -15.34 -19.38 0.00
C GLU A 109 -15.48 -18.29 -1.08
N ASP A 110 -16.71 -17.77 -1.28
CA ASP A 110 -16.96 -16.75 -2.31
C ASP A 110 -16.27 -15.42 -1.95
N GLN A 111 -16.31 -15.01 -0.67
CA GLN A 111 -15.62 -13.80 -0.19
C GLN A 111 -14.09 -13.97 -0.25
N ALA A 112 -13.58 -15.13 0.12
CA ALA A 112 -12.15 -15.44 0.02
C ALA A 112 -11.65 -15.33 -1.42
N LYS A 113 -12.37 -15.91 -2.38
CA LYS A 113 -12.04 -15.83 -3.81
C LYS A 113 -12.06 -14.39 -4.33
N GLU A 114 -13.09 -13.61 -3.95
CA GLU A 114 -13.19 -12.19 -4.35
C GLU A 114 -11.98 -11.39 -3.86
N LEU A 115 -11.65 -11.49 -2.56
CA LEU A 115 -10.56 -10.68 -1.99
C LEU A 115 -9.18 -11.11 -2.49
N ILE A 116 -8.95 -12.41 -2.71
CA ILE A 116 -7.72 -12.90 -3.33
C ILE A 116 -7.58 -12.33 -4.76
N ALA A 117 -8.63 -12.37 -5.56
CA ALA A 117 -8.61 -11.86 -6.93
C ALA A 117 -8.33 -10.34 -6.97
N ILE A 118 -8.92 -9.56 -6.04
CA ILE A 118 -8.67 -8.12 -5.92
C ILE A 118 -7.22 -7.85 -5.50
N TRP A 119 -6.68 -8.63 -4.58
CA TRP A 119 -5.29 -8.52 -4.14
C TRP A 119 -4.31 -8.87 -5.27
N GLU A 120 -4.54 -9.99 -5.99
CA GLU A 120 -3.73 -10.39 -7.15
C GLU A 120 -3.76 -9.32 -8.26
N GLU A 121 -4.92 -8.71 -8.52
CA GLU A 121 -5.06 -7.63 -9.48
C GLU A 121 -4.28 -6.38 -9.05
N PHE A 122 -4.32 -6.02 -7.77
CA PHE A 122 -3.50 -4.94 -7.21
C PHE A 122 -2.01 -5.22 -7.40
N GLU A 123 -1.55 -6.44 -7.12
CA GLU A 123 -0.14 -6.80 -7.29
C GLU A 123 0.30 -6.78 -8.76
N ALA A 124 -0.52 -7.26 -9.68
CA ALA A 124 -0.24 -7.24 -11.11
C ALA A 124 -0.09 -5.83 -11.68
N ALA A 125 -0.80 -4.84 -11.10
CA ALA A 125 -0.76 -3.42 -11.50
C ALA A 125 -1.01 -3.20 -13.02
N GLU A 126 -1.90 -3.99 -13.61
CA GLU A 126 -2.19 -3.92 -15.05
C GLU A 126 -3.45 -3.11 -15.37
N THR A 127 -4.47 -3.17 -14.52
CA THR A 127 -5.75 -2.44 -14.71
C THR A 127 -5.64 -0.97 -14.30
N ALA A 128 -6.54 -0.13 -14.77
CA ALA A 128 -6.61 1.29 -14.41
C ALA A 128 -6.76 1.47 -12.88
N GLU A 129 -7.63 0.64 -12.25
CA GLU A 129 -7.84 0.63 -10.81
C GLU A 129 -6.57 0.30 -10.05
N ALA A 130 -5.87 -0.76 -10.45
CA ALA A 130 -4.63 -1.19 -9.79
C ALA A 130 -3.50 -0.17 -9.96
N LYS A 131 -3.33 0.41 -11.16
CA LYS A 131 -2.36 1.48 -11.41
C LYS A 131 -2.62 2.70 -10.56
N PHE A 132 -3.89 3.14 -10.47
CA PHE A 132 -4.26 4.28 -9.63
C PHE A 132 -4.07 3.97 -8.14
N ALA A 133 -4.48 2.79 -7.67
CA ALA A 133 -4.25 2.35 -6.29
C ALA A 133 -2.76 2.34 -5.94
N LYS A 134 -1.90 1.74 -6.79
CA LYS A 134 -0.42 1.76 -6.61
C LYS A 134 0.16 3.17 -6.69
N ALA A 135 -0.44 4.09 -7.47
CA ALA A 135 -0.01 5.49 -7.51
C ALA A 135 -0.28 6.20 -6.18
N VAL A 136 -1.46 6.00 -5.60
CA VAL A 136 -1.85 6.55 -4.29
C VAL A 136 -0.95 5.98 -3.18
N ASP A 137 -0.76 4.66 -3.15
CA ASP A 137 0.12 3.97 -2.20
C ASP A 137 1.57 4.52 -2.24
N ARG A 138 2.13 4.68 -3.44
CA ARG A 138 3.49 5.22 -3.59
C ARG A 138 3.61 6.69 -3.27
N LEU A 139 2.55 7.49 -3.41
CA LEU A 139 2.55 8.93 -3.13
C LEU A 139 2.56 9.22 -1.62
N ALA A 140 1.79 8.49 -0.82
CA ALA A 140 1.62 8.76 0.61
C ALA A 140 2.95 8.82 1.38
N PRO A 141 3.89 7.84 1.26
CA PRO A 141 5.19 7.92 1.92
C PRO A 141 6.06 9.09 1.45
N MET A 142 5.88 9.58 0.20
CA MET A 142 6.61 10.76 -0.27
C MET A 142 6.15 12.03 0.43
N MET A 143 4.85 12.18 0.65
CA MET A 143 4.27 13.29 1.40
C MET A 143 4.71 13.26 2.87
N GLN A 144 4.74 12.08 3.48
CA GLN A 144 5.24 11.86 4.84
C GLN A 144 6.73 12.22 4.96
N ASN A 145 7.54 11.81 3.99
CA ASN A 145 8.97 12.16 3.95
C ASN A 145 9.20 13.68 3.82
N ASP A 146 8.45 14.36 2.94
CA ASP A 146 8.55 15.83 2.83
C ASP A 146 8.19 16.54 4.15
N SER A 147 7.12 16.09 4.82
CA SER A 147 6.68 16.67 6.10
C SER A 147 7.66 16.44 7.27
N ASN A 148 8.55 15.45 7.14
CA ASN A 148 9.54 15.05 8.14
C ASN A 148 10.99 15.34 7.68
N ASP A 149 11.20 16.43 6.93
CA ASP A 149 12.52 16.91 6.45
C ASP A 149 13.34 15.81 5.75
N GLY A 150 12.70 15.06 4.88
CA GLY A 150 13.27 13.97 4.11
C GLY A 150 12.99 12.58 4.69
N GLY A 151 12.57 12.46 5.95
CA GLY A 151 12.16 11.21 6.58
C GLY A 151 13.08 10.04 6.25
N THR A 152 12.54 8.95 5.68
CA THR A 152 13.31 7.76 5.31
C THR A 152 14.35 8.01 4.22
N TRP A 153 14.18 8.99 3.33
CA TRP A 153 15.19 9.33 2.34
C TRP A 153 16.49 9.82 3.00
N LYS A 154 16.35 10.64 4.04
CA LYS A 154 17.46 11.17 4.84
C LYS A 154 18.05 10.10 5.76
N GLU A 155 17.20 9.40 6.50
CA GLU A 155 17.60 8.37 7.46
C GLU A 155 18.45 7.27 6.83
N PHE A 156 18.04 6.79 5.64
CA PHE A 156 18.71 5.70 4.94
C PHE A 156 19.68 6.19 3.83
N ASN A 157 19.94 7.50 3.73
CA ASN A 157 20.79 8.11 2.73
C ASN A 157 20.46 7.64 1.29
N VAL A 158 19.17 7.58 0.95
CA VAL A 158 18.70 7.08 -0.34
C VAL A 158 19.12 8.05 -1.46
N PRO A 159 19.82 7.64 -2.53
CA PRO A 159 20.18 8.53 -3.62
C PRO A 159 18.97 9.06 -4.39
N TYR A 160 19.03 10.31 -4.88
CA TYR A 160 17.99 10.93 -5.71
C TYR A 160 17.52 10.00 -6.84
N GLN A 161 18.46 9.47 -7.62
CA GLN A 161 18.14 8.62 -8.76
C GLN A 161 17.37 7.36 -8.36
N THR A 162 17.72 6.75 -7.22
CA THR A 162 17.03 5.57 -6.69
C THR A 162 15.59 5.90 -6.31
N VAL A 163 15.34 7.09 -5.70
CA VAL A 163 13.98 7.50 -5.37
C VAL A 163 13.15 7.72 -6.65
N ILE A 164 13.72 8.40 -7.66
CA ILE A 164 13.04 8.61 -8.94
C ILE A 164 12.67 7.27 -9.59
N GLU A 165 13.62 6.36 -9.76
CA GLU A 165 13.42 5.05 -10.41
C GLU A 165 12.32 4.21 -9.72
N LYS A 166 12.30 4.20 -8.38
CA LYS A 166 11.31 3.45 -7.60
C LYS A 166 9.91 4.10 -7.62
N LYS A 167 9.83 5.43 -7.77
CA LYS A 167 8.59 6.19 -7.65
C LYS A 167 7.97 6.63 -8.98
N GLU A 168 8.73 6.68 -10.08
CA GLU A 168 8.22 7.17 -11.37
C GLU A 168 7.02 6.39 -11.93
N LYS A 169 6.82 5.12 -11.51
CA LYS A 169 5.65 4.33 -11.87
C LYS A 169 4.32 4.94 -11.40
N ILE A 170 4.34 5.93 -10.49
CA ILE A 170 3.16 6.72 -10.11
C ILE A 170 2.48 7.32 -11.35
N LYS A 171 3.26 7.75 -12.35
CA LYS A 171 2.75 8.32 -13.60
C LYS A 171 1.82 7.38 -14.39
N GLU A 172 1.94 6.07 -14.21
CA GLU A 172 1.09 5.08 -14.88
C GLU A 172 -0.36 5.13 -14.39
N GLY A 173 -0.57 5.48 -13.11
CA GLY A 173 -1.90 5.62 -12.52
C GLY A 173 -2.39 7.06 -12.41
N SER A 174 -1.46 8.04 -12.21
CA SER A 174 -1.79 9.45 -12.10
C SER A 174 -0.59 10.34 -12.45
N GLU A 175 -0.66 11.01 -13.60
CA GLU A 175 0.34 12.03 -14.00
C GLU A 175 0.35 13.21 -13.02
N ALA A 176 -0.81 13.63 -12.50
CA ALA A 176 -0.91 14.71 -11.52
C ALA A 176 -0.22 14.34 -10.20
N ALA A 177 -0.45 13.11 -9.69
CA ALA A 177 0.21 12.61 -8.49
C ALA A 177 1.74 12.51 -8.68
N TRP A 178 2.19 12.07 -9.86
CA TRP A 178 3.61 12.02 -10.19
C TRP A 178 4.23 13.43 -10.23
N GLY A 179 3.59 14.38 -10.90
CA GLY A 179 4.08 15.77 -10.97
C GLY A 179 4.26 16.38 -9.58
N TYR A 180 3.27 16.19 -8.70
CA TYR A 180 3.35 16.63 -7.31
C TYR A 180 4.46 15.90 -6.54
N GLY A 181 4.47 14.58 -6.57
CA GLY A 181 5.45 13.77 -5.83
C GLY A 181 6.89 14.03 -6.29
N LYS A 182 7.11 14.18 -7.62
CA LYS A 182 8.42 14.56 -8.14
C LYS A 182 8.89 15.91 -7.60
N GLY A 183 7.98 16.88 -7.50
CA GLY A 183 8.28 18.20 -6.88
C GLY A 183 8.76 18.07 -5.43
N LEU A 184 8.20 17.13 -4.64
CA LEU A 184 8.64 16.87 -3.27
C LEU A 184 10.06 16.29 -3.23
N ILE A 185 10.38 15.36 -4.14
CA ILE A 185 11.73 14.79 -4.27
C ILE A 185 12.72 15.90 -4.63
N ASP A 186 12.43 16.65 -5.69
CA ASP A 186 13.31 17.72 -6.18
C ASP A 186 13.59 18.76 -5.08
N LYS A 187 12.56 19.18 -4.34
CA LYS A 187 12.67 20.11 -3.21
C LYS A 187 13.63 19.60 -2.11
N PHE A 188 13.60 18.30 -1.82
CA PHE A 188 14.46 17.72 -0.79
C PHE A 188 15.93 17.63 -1.25
N TYR A 189 16.17 17.17 -2.49
CA TYR A 189 17.53 16.92 -2.99
C TYR A 189 18.24 18.15 -3.57
N GLN A 190 17.52 19.25 -3.82
CA GLN A 190 18.11 20.52 -4.28
C GLN A 190 18.55 21.46 -3.14
N LYS A 191 18.32 21.07 -1.88
CA LYS A 191 18.82 21.78 -0.71
C LYS A 191 20.29 21.47 -0.49
#